data_105bb78d195e705a3124d5d569ce20f8
#
_entry.id   105bb78d195e705a3124d5d569ce20f8
#
_cell.length_a   1.000
_cell.length_b   1.000
_cell.length_c   1.000
_cell.angle_alpha   90.00
_cell.angle_beta   90.00
_cell.angle_gamma   90.00
#
_symmetry.space_group_name_H-M   'P 1'
#
loop_
_entity.id
_entity.type
_entity.pdbx_description
1 polymer ?
#
loop_
_entity_poly.entity_id
_entity_poly.type
_entity_poly.pdbx_seq_one_letter_code
_entity_poly.pdbx_strand_id
1 'polypeptide(L)'
;GFVNTLEEVLKKENPTHIGVAFDPSGPTFRHEAFEQYKAQREETPEAIRLSVPIIKDIIRAYRIPILEVAGYEADDVIGTLATEAGRQGITTYMMTPDKDYGQLVSDKVFMYRPKHTGGFEVMGVEEVKAKFDIQSPTQVIDMLGLMGDSSDNIPGCPGVGEKTAQKLVSEF
;
A
#
# COMPACT_ATOMS: atom_id res chain seq x y z
N GLY A 1 8.23 -11.86 12.90
CA GLY A 1 8.58 -10.50 12.54
C GLY A 1 9.09 -10.40 11.12
N PHE A 2 9.56 -9.21 10.71
CA PHE A 2 9.92 -8.87 9.32
C PHE A 2 10.77 -9.92 8.60
N VAL A 3 11.89 -10.37 9.20
CA VAL A 3 12.82 -11.33 8.59
C VAL A 3 12.13 -12.67 8.27
N ASN A 4 11.34 -13.20 9.19
CA ASN A 4 10.62 -14.46 8.97
C ASN A 4 9.65 -14.34 7.80
N THR A 5 8.94 -13.22 7.70
CA THR A 5 8.03 -12.93 6.60
C THR A 5 8.78 -12.80 5.27
N LEU A 6 9.92 -12.11 5.26
CA LEU A 6 10.76 -11.98 4.07
C LEU A 6 11.26 -13.36 3.60
N GLU A 7 11.76 -14.19 4.51
CA GLU A 7 12.22 -15.56 4.18
C GLU A 7 11.08 -16.45 3.68
N GLU A 8 9.89 -16.33 4.28
CA GLU A 8 8.72 -17.07 3.82
C GLU A 8 8.36 -16.71 2.39
N VAL A 9 8.31 -15.42 2.08
CA VAL A 9 8.04 -14.92 0.72
C VAL A 9 9.09 -15.39 -0.26
N LEU A 10 10.38 -15.25 0.06
CA LEU A 10 11.47 -15.68 -0.81
C LEU A 10 11.41 -17.19 -1.11
N LYS A 11 11.12 -18.01 -0.10
CA LYS A 11 11.06 -19.48 -0.25
C LYS A 11 9.81 -19.93 -1.00
N LYS A 12 8.67 -19.30 -0.72
CA LYS A 12 7.37 -19.72 -1.25
C LYS A 12 7.12 -19.20 -2.65
N GLU A 13 7.39 -17.93 -2.89
CA GLU A 13 7.04 -17.26 -4.14
C GLU A 13 8.20 -17.24 -5.14
N ASN A 14 9.45 -17.42 -4.67
CA ASN A 14 10.66 -17.43 -5.50
C ASN A 14 10.65 -16.31 -6.55
N PRO A 15 10.52 -15.04 -6.15
CA PRO A 15 10.36 -13.92 -7.06
C PRO A 15 11.61 -13.71 -7.92
N THR A 16 11.43 -13.36 -9.19
CA THR A 16 12.53 -12.98 -10.10
C THR A 16 13.07 -11.58 -9.79
N HIS A 17 12.21 -10.71 -9.28
CA HIS A 17 12.53 -9.34 -8.87
C HIS A 17 11.88 -9.08 -7.51
N ILE A 18 12.59 -8.42 -6.62
CA ILE A 18 12.08 -8.01 -5.32
C ILE A 18 12.72 -6.69 -4.92
N GLY A 19 11.98 -5.82 -4.28
CA GLY A 19 12.46 -4.59 -3.65
C GLY A 19 11.69 -4.32 -2.38
N VAL A 20 12.30 -3.60 -1.45
CA VAL A 20 11.64 -3.19 -0.19
C VAL A 20 11.64 -1.68 -0.11
N ALA A 21 10.45 -1.09 -0.04
CA ALA A 21 10.29 0.34 0.09
C ALA A 21 10.19 0.77 1.56
N PHE A 22 10.74 1.93 1.85
CA PHE A 22 10.66 2.61 3.15
C PHE A 22 10.23 4.05 2.96
N ASP A 23 9.49 4.55 3.93
CA ASP A 23 9.23 5.98 4.02
C ASP A 23 10.53 6.74 4.31
N PRO A 24 10.79 7.86 3.63
CA PRO A 24 11.94 8.68 3.92
C PRO A 24 11.79 9.40 5.27
N SER A 25 12.88 9.87 5.81
CA SER A 25 12.85 10.81 6.92
C SER A 25 12.41 12.20 6.42
N GLY A 26 11.42 12.78 7.05
CA GLY A 26 10.95 14.14 6.77
C GLY A 26 9.60 14.22 6.05
N PRO A 27 9.13 15.43 5.78
CA PRO A 27 7.84 15.66 5.18
C PRO A 27 7.81 15.19 3.72
N THR A 28 6.63 14.80 3.27
CA THR A 28 6.35 14.48 1.88
C THR A 28 5.51 15.59 1.24
N PHE A 29 5.34 15.55 -0.08
CA PHE A 29 4.52 16.54 -0.79
C PHE A 29 3.08 16.63 -0.25
N ARG A 30 2.55 15.55 0.38
CA ARG A 30 1.22 15.57 1.01
C ARG A 30 1.19 16.47 2.24
N HIS A 31 2.26 16.50 3.03
CA HIS A 31 2.35 17.41 4.18
C HIS A 31 2.45 18.87 3.73
N GLU A 32 3.11 19.12 2.60
CA GLU A 32 3.19 20.47 2.01
C GLU A 32 1.83 20.93 1.46
N ALA A 33 1.07 20.02 0.85
CA ALA A 33 -0.25 20.30 0.29
C ALA A 33 -1.35 20.40 1.36
N PHE A 34 -1.23 19.65 2.46
CA PHE A 34 -2.23 19.57 3.52
C PHE A 34 -1.55 19.37 4.88
N GLU A 35 -1.39 20.46 5.64
CA GLU A 35 -0.69 20.49 6.94
C GLU A 35 -1.27 19.49 7.96
N GLN A 36 -2.57 19.19 7.89
CA GLN A 36 -3.25 18.27 8.77
C GLN A 36 -3.04 16.78 8.39
N TYR A 37 -2.36 16.51 7.27
CA TYR A 37 -2.09 15.15 6.82
C TYR A 37 -1.32 14.36 7.88
N LYS A 38 -1.89 13.25 8.33
CA LYS A 38 -1.32 12.36 9.38
C LYS A 38 -0.99 13.05 10.71
N ALA A 39 -1.50 14.27 10.95
CA ALA A 39 -1.15 15.07 12.13
C ALA A 39 -1.53 14.42 13.47
N GLN A 40 -2.52 13.51 13.48
CA GLN A 40 -2.97 12.78 14.67
C GLN A 40 -2.17 11.48 14.93
N ARG A 41 -1.25 11.11 14.03
CA ARG A 41 -0.46 9.88 14.23
C ARG A 41 0.51 10.05 15.38
N GLU A 42 0.54 9.06 16.24
CA GLU A 42 1.56 8.96 17.28
C GLU A 42 2.94 8.70 16.67
N GLU A 43 3.97 9.12 17.38
CA GLU A 43 5.35 8.80 16.98
C GLU A 43 5.56 7.29 16.90
N THR A 44 6.34 6.87 15.93
CA THR A 44 6.71 5.46 15.78
C THR A 44 7.38 4.96 17.07
N PRO A 45 6.91 3.86 17.67
CA PRO A 45 7.51 3.32 18.89
C PRO A 45 9.03 3.14 18.76
N GLU A 46 9.75 3.49 19.81
CA GLU A 46 11.22 3.48 19.82
C GLU A 46 11.80 2.14 19.36
N ALA A 47 11.21 1.03 19.81
CA ALA A 47 11.67 -0.32 19.42
C ALA A 47 11.61 -0.54 17.91
N ILE A 48 10.58 -0.01 17.23
CA ILE A 48 10.45 -0.08 15.77
C ILE A 48 11.50 0.84 15.13
N ARG A 49 11.63 2.07 15.60
CA ARG A 49 12.61 3.03 15.09
C ARG A 49 14.04 2.49 15.16
N LEU A 50 14.42 1.88 16.28
CA LEU A 50 15.74 1.27 16.47
C LEU A 50 15.94 0.01 15.62
N SER A 51 14.89 -0.70 15.25
CA SER A 51 14.99 -1.91 14.42
C SER A 51 15.16 -1.61 12.92
N VAL A 52 14.72 -0.45 12.44
CA VAL A 52 14.78 -0.10 11.00
C VAL A 52 16.20 -0.18 10.41
N PRO A 53 17.26 0.39 11.04
CA PRO A 53 18.60 0.25 10.52
C PRO A 53 19.07 -1.21 10.41
N ILE A 54 18.75 -2.03 11.42
CA ILE A 54 19.08 -3.46 11.46
C ILE A 54 18.35 -4.20 10.33
N ILE A 55 17.08 -3.89 10.12
CA ILE A 55 16.27 -4.46 9.02
C ILE A 55 16.89 -4.08 7.68
N LYS A 56 17.28 -2.81 7.48
CA LYS A 56 17.95 -2.36 6.26
C LYS A 56 19.28 -3.09 6.02
N ASP A 57 20.05 -3.37 7.06
CA ASP A 57 21.30 -4.13 6.94
C ASP A 57 21.06 -5.59 6.56
N ILE A 58 20.02 -6.21 7.10
CA ILE A 58 19.60 -7.56 6.70
C ILE A 58 19.16 -7.57 5.23
N ILE A 59 18.35 -6.61 4.80
CA ILE A 59 17.91 -6.50 3.39
C ILE A 59 19.11 -6.36 2.46
N ARG A 60 20.10 -5.52 2.83
CA ARG A 60 21.37 -5.38 2.07
C ARG A 60 22.15 -6.68 2.00
N ALA A 61 22.22 -7.45 3.10
CA ALA A 61 22.87 -8.75 3.13
C ALA A 61 22.21 -9.77 2.20
N TYR A 62 20.89 -9.70 2.03
CA TYR A 62 20.15 -10.46 1.01
C TYR A 62 20.34 -9.90 -0.41
N ARG A 63 21.04 -8.79 -0.59
CA ARG A 63 21.19 -8.07 -1.87
C ARG A 63 19.86 -7.63 -2.49
N ILE A 64 18.89 -7.32 -1.64
CA ILE A 64 17.60 -6.79 -2.07
C ILE A 64 17.70 -5.26 -2.13
N PRO A 65 17.25 -4.61 -3.22
CA PRO A 65 17.20 -3.17 -3.31
C PRO A 65 16.31 -2.55 -2.22
N ILE A 66 16.83 -1.51 -1.58
CA ILE A 66 16.06 -0.63 -0.68
C ILE A 66 15.63 0.58 -1.50
N LEU A 67 14.34 0.86 -1.48
CA LEU A 67 13.70 1.92 -2.23
C LEU A 67 13.23 2.99 -1.25
N GLU A 68 13.85 4.17 -1.32
CA GLU A 68 13.52 5.30 -0.45
C GLU A 68 13.73 6.59 -1.26
N VAL A 69 12.68 7.36 -1.43
CA VAL A 69 12.70 8.57 -2.28
C VAL A 69 12.27 9.76 -1.44
N ALA A 70 13.15 10.74 -1.30
CA ALA A 70 12.87 11.95 -0.54
C ALA A 70 11.64 12.69 -1.10
N GLY A 71 10.74 13.10 -0.21
CA GLY A 71 9.52 13.81 -0.56
C GLY A 71 8.34 12.93 -0.99
N TYR A 72 8.53 11.62 -1.12
CA TYR A 72 7.50 10.64 -1.48
C TYR A 72 7.39 9.54 -0.42
N GLU A 73 6.20 9.03 -0.20
CA GLU A 73 5.99 7.89 0.70
C GLU A 73 6.35 6.57 0.01
N ALA A 74 6.59 5.52 0.80
CA ALA A 74 6.82 4.17 0.28
C ALA A 74 5.71 3.73 -0.67
N ASP A 75 4.48 4.14 -0.39
CA ASP A 75 3.29 3.83 -1.19
C ASP A 75 3.39 4.40 -2.63
N ASP A 76 3.92 5.62 -2.77
CA ASP A 76 4.13 6.25 -4.08
C ASP A 76 5.18 5.48 -4.90
N VAL A 77 6.25 5.06 -4.24
CA VAL A 77 7.34 4.30 -4.86
C VAL A 77 6.85 2.93 -5.30
N ILE A 78 6.15 2.21 -4.42
CA ILE A 78 5.57 0.89 -4.72
C ILE A 78 4.56 1.01 -5.86
N GLY A 79 3.64 1.98 -5.78
CA GLY A 79 2.60 2.19 -6.79
C GLY A 79 3.19 2.50 -8.17
N THR A 80 4.21 3.34 -8.22
CA THR A 80 4.91 3.69 -9.45
C THR A 80 5.58 2.46 -10.08
N LEU A 81 6.35 1.71 -9.29
CA LEU A 81 7.07 0.54 -9.79
C LEU A 81 6.13 -0.61 -10.17
N ALA A 82 5.10 -0.86 -9.38
CA ALA A 82 4.12 -1.91 -9.66
C ALA A 82 3.35 -1.61 -10.96
N THR A 83 2.94 -0.36 -11.16
CA THR A 83 2.26 0.07 -12.38
C THR A 83 3.16 -0.08 -13.60
N GLU A 84 4.41 0.36 -13.50
CA GLU A 84 5.37 0.25 -14.60
C GLU A 84 5.71 -1.21 -14.92
N ALA A 85 5.94 -2.04 -13.92
CA ALA A 85 6.17 -3.47 -14.11
C ALA A 85 4.97 -4.15 -14.78
N GLY A 86 3.74 -3.82 -14.35
CA GLY A 86 2.51 -4.32 -14.98
C GLY A 86 2.39 -3.92 -16.44
N ARG A 87 2.74 -2.67 -16.81
CA ARG A 87 2.78 -2.21 -18.22
C ARG A 87 3.79 -2.99 -19.07
N GLN A 88 4.88 -3.44 -18.47
CA GLN A 88 5.87 -4.30 -19.12
C GLN A 88 5.48 -5.79 -19.15
N GLY A 89 4.28 -6.13 -18.66
CA GLY A 89 3.75 -7.49 -18.64
C GLY A 89 4.29 -8.36 -17.49
N ILE A 90 4.99 -7.77 -16.53
CA ILE A 90 5.51 -8.48 -15.36
C ILE A 90 4.39 -8.64 -14.32
N THR A 91 4.12 -9.88 -13.94
CA THR A 91 3.18 -10.15 -12.83
C THR A 91 3.79 -9.66 -11.52
N THR A 92 3.12 -8.70 -10.88
CA THR A 92 3.64 -7.95 -9.74
C THR A 92 2.74 -8.11 -8.53
N TYR A 93 3.34 -8.36 -7.37
CA TYR A 93 2.66 -8.46 -6.09
C TYR A 93 3.10 -7.34 -5.16
N MET A 94 2.16 -6.50 -4.75
CA MET A 94 2.36 -5.47 -3.73
C MET A 94 2.06 -6.07 -2.38
N MET A 95 3.11 -6.27 -1.57
CA MET A 95 2.97 -6.86 -0.25
C MET A 95 2.59 -5.81 0.78
N THR A 96 1.30 -5.63 0.98
CA THR A 96 0.75 -4.61 1.87
C THR A 96 -0.60 -5.03 2.44
N PRO A 97 -0.93 -4.70 3.71
CA PRO A 97 -2.28 -4.83 4.24
C PRO A 97 -3.18 -3.65 3.85
N ASP A 98 -2.63 -2.57 3.32
CA ASP A 98 -3.32 -1.31 3.09
C ASP A 98 -4.32 -1.44 1.93
N LYS A 99 -5.58 -1.07 2.23
CA LYS A 99 -6.71 -1.13 1.29
C LYS A 99 -6.55 -0.19 0.10
N ASP A 100 -5.79 0.89 0.28
CA ASP A 100 -5.66 1.96 -0.71
C ASP A 100 -4.92 1.51 -1.97
N TYR A 101 -4.08 0.48 -1.84
CA TYR A 101 -3.45 -0.19 -2.97
C TYR A 101 -4.43 -0.91 -3.91
N GLY A 102 -5.69 -1.10 -3.48
CA GLY A 102 -6.73 -1.64 -4.34
C GLY A 102 -6.90 -0.87 -5.66
N GLN A 103 -6.66 0.46 -5.64
CA GLN A 103 -6.71 1.32 -6.83
C GLN A 103 -5.69 0.96 -7.94
N LEU A 104 -4.61 0.27 -7.57
CA LEU A 104 -3.50 -0.09 -8.46
C LEU A 104 -3.64 -1.49 -9.05
N VAL A 105 -4.61 -2.27 -8.57
CA VAL A 105 -4.81 -3.66 -9.01
C VAL A 105 -5.27 -3.71 -10.47
N SER A 106 -4.64 -4.61 -11.23
CA SER A 106 -4.92 -4.83 -12.65
C SER A 106 -4.77 -6.31 -13.00
N ASP A 107 -4.80 -6.63 -14.28
CA ASP A 107 -4.55 -7.99 -14.79
C ASP A 107 -3.12 -8.51 -14.52
N LYS A 108 -2.17 -7.62 -14.20
CA LYS A 108 -0.77 -7.94 -13.89
C LYS A 108 -0.31 -7.50 -12.51
N VAL A 109 -1.09 -6.67 -11.82
CA VAL A 109 -0.72 -6.12 -10.50
C VAL A 109 -1.72 -6.57 -9.46
N PHE A 110 -1.23 -7.20 -8.40
CA PHE A 110 -2.03 -7.81 -7.33
C PHE A 110 -1.59 -7.29 -5.97
N MET A 111 -2.52 -7.27 -5.03
CA MET A 111 -2.16 -7.13 -3.62
C MET A 111 -1.86 -8.51 -3.03
N TYR A 112 -0.79 -8.59 -2.22
CA TYR A 112 -0.39 -9.78 -1.47
C TYR A 112 -0.48 -9.47 0.02
N ARG A 113 -1.55 -9.90 0.66
CA ARG A 113 -1.91 -9.47 2.01
C ARG A 113 -1.65 -10.54 3.06
N PRO A 114 -1.00 -10.21 4.18
CA PRO A 114 -0.90 -11.13 5.30
C PRO A 114 -2.29 -11.36 5.92
N LYS A 115 -2.60 -12.61 6.25
CA LYS A 115 -3.81 -12.98 6.97
C LYS A 115 -3.57 -13.02 8.47
N HIS A 116 -4.58 -12.64 9.24
CA HIS A 116 -4.55 -12.76 10.71
C HIS A 116 -4.40 -14.23 11.18
N THR A 117 -4.89 -15.16 10.37
CA THR A 117 -4.80 -16.62 10.63
C THR A 117 -3.48 -17.26 10.19
N GLY A 118 -2.53 -16.43 9.73
CA GLY A 118 -1.28 -16.88 9.13
C GLY A 118 -1.39 -17.10 7.62
N GLY A 119 -0.25 -17.00 6.92
CA GLY A 119 -0.16 -17.04 5.47
C GLY A 119 -0.62 -15.75 4.81
N PHE A 120 -0.87 -15.83 3.51
CA PHE A 120 -1.20 -14.68 2.67
C PHE A 120 -2.43 -14.95 1.82
N GLU A 121 -3.06 -13.88 1.37
CA GLU A 121 -4.09 -13.89 0.33
C GLU A 121 -3.68 -12.99 -0.83
N VAL A 122 -4.03 -13.40 -2.03
CA VAL A 122 -3.88 -12.60 -3.23
C VAL A 122 -5.22 -11.92 -3.52
N MET A 123 -5.17 -10.60 -3.73
CA MET A 123 -6.35 -9.84 -4.16
C MET A 123 -6.09 -9.29 -5.57
N GLY A 124 -6.86 -9.78 -6.52
CA GLY A 124 -6.91 -9.29 -7.89
C GLY A 124 -8.11 -8.37 -8.12
N VAL A 125 -8.43 -8.15 -9.38
CA VAL A 125 -9.50 -7.23 -9.82
C VAL A 125 -10.85 -7.60 -9.21
N GLU A 126 -11.23 -8.87 -9.25
CA GLU A 126 -12.55 -9.31 -8.79
C GLU A 126 -12.68 -9.23 -7.25
N GLU A 127 -11.62 -9.53 -6.52
CA GLU A 127 -11.58 -9.41 -5.06
C GLU A 127 -11.69 -7.95 -4.61
N VAL A 128 -11.02 -7.03 -5.31
CA VAL A 128 -11.10 -5.58 -5.03
C VAL A 128 -12.49 -5.07 -5.34
N LYS A 129 -13.06 -5.44 -6.50
CA LYS A 129 -14.43 -5.05 -6.88
C LYS A 129 -15.45 -5.54 -5.86
N ALA A 130 -15.36 -6.79 -5.46
CA ALA A 130 -16.27 -7.37 -4.47
C ALA A 130 -16.13 -6.71 -3.09
N LYS A 131 -14.90 -6.37 -2.68
CA LYS A 131 -14.63 -5.76 -1.38
C LYS A 131 -15.23 -4.37 -1.24
N PHE A 132 -15.13 -3.55 -2.29
CA PHE A 132 -15.59 -2.16 -2.28
C PHE A 132 -16.98 -1.98 -2.90
N ASP A 133 -17.55 -3.04 -3.49
CA ASP A 133 -18.82 -3.00 -4.26
C ASP A 133 -18.74 -1.99 -5.42
N ILE A 134 -17.72 -2.12 -6.25
CA ILE A 134 -17.39 -1.23 -7.38
C ILE A 134 -17.23 -2.01 -8.68
N GLN A 135 -17.23 -1.31 -9.81
CA GLN A 135 -17.11 -1.92 -11.14
C GLN A 135 -15.66 -2.00 -11.64
N SER A 136 -14.79 -1.14 -11.12
CA SER A 136 -13.39 -1.05 -11.52
C SER A 136 -12.49 -0.75 -10.30
N PRO A 137 -11.29 -1.35 -10.19
CA PRO A 137 -10.33 -1.03 -9.13
C PRO A 137 -10.01 0.46 -9.00
N THR A 138 -10.00 1.21 -10.10
CA THR A 138 -9.74 2.65 -10.08
C THR A 138 -10.78 3.44 -9.31
N GLN A 139 -12.01 2.94 -9.19
CA GLN A 139 -13.08 3.56 -8.39
C GLN A 139 -12.82 3.52 -6.87
N VAL A 140 -11.79 2.79 -6.42
CA VAL A 140 -11.30 2.90 -5.03
C VAL A 140 -10.91 4.36 -4.72
N ILE A 141 -10.39 5.10 -5.70
CA ILE A 141 -10.04 6.51 -5.56
C ILE A 141 -11.28 7.33 -5.23
N ASP A 142 -12.37 7.12 -5.98
CA ASP A 142 -13.62 7.85 -5.79
C ASP A 142 -14.27 7.49 -4.45
N MET A 143 -14.25 6.21 -4.10
CA MET A 143 -14.71 5.72 -2.80
C MET A 143 -13.99 6.41 -1.63
N LEU A 144 -12.66 6.41 -1.66
CA LEU A 144 -11.83 7.02 -0.62
C LEU A 144 -11.99 8.54 -0.60
N GLY A 145 -12.06 9.19 -1.76
CA GLY A 145 -12.31 10.62 -1.87
C GLY A 145 -13.64 11.05 -1.25
N LEU A 146 -14.69 10.25 -1.43
CA LEU A 146 -16.01 10.50 -0.85
C LEU A 146 -16.05 10.23 0.65
N MET A 147 -15.47 9.12 1.10
CA MET A 147 -15.49 8.71 2.52
C MET A 147 -14.46 9.45 3.38
N GLY A 148 -13.37 9.91 2.77
CA GLY A 148 -12.17 10.34 3.48
C GLY A 148 -11.38 9.15 4.04
N ASP A 149 -10.27 9.46 4.70
CA ASP A 149 -9.47 8.50 5.43
C ASP A 149 -9.06 9.04 6.80
N SER A 150 -9.66 8.48 7.84
CA SER A 150 -9.37 8.88 9.22
C SER A 150 -7.94 8.51 9.65
N SER A 151 -7.34 7.47 9.05
CA SER A 151 -5.96 7.05 9.34
C SER A 151 -4.95 8.10 8.88
N ASP A 152 -5.29 8.82 7.82
CA ASP A 152 -4.46 9.87 7.23
C ASP A 152 -4.97 11.27 7.55
N ASN A 153 -6.01 11.35 8.38
CA ASN A 153 -6.67 12.63 8.74
C ASN A 153 -7.24 13.37 7.51
N ILE A 154 -7.68 12.63 6.51
CA ILE A 154 -8.30 13.19 5.31
C ILE A 154 -9.80 13.22 5.51
N PRO A 155 -10.44 14.41 5.51
CA PRO A 155 -11.89 14.51 5.61
C PRO A 155 -12.55 14.04 4.32
N GLY A 156 -13.63 13.27 4.47
CA GLY A 156 -14.51 12.96 3.34
C GLY A 156 -15.62 14.01 3.17
N CYS A 157 -16.55 13.72 2.29
CA CYS A 157 -17.75 14.53 2.15
C CYS A 157 -18.63 14.38 3.40
N PRO A 158 -19.10 15.50 4.00
CA PRO A 158 -19.94 15.44 5.18
C PRO A 158 -21.20 14.58 4.99
N GLY A 159 -21.41 13.61 5.88
CA GLY A 159 -22.55 12.71 5.83
C GLY A 159 -22.42 11.56 4.82
N VAL A 160 -21.30 11.43 4.11
CA VAL A 160 -21.05 10.34 3.16
C VAL A 160 -20.23 9.25 3.84
N GLY A 161 -20.88 8.15 4.18
CA GLY A 161 -20.23 6.91 4.61
C GLY A 161 -20.14 5.91 3.47
N GLU A 162 -19.61 4.72 3.77
CA GLU A 162 -19.33 3.67 2.78
C GLU A 162 -20.54 3.35 1.87
N LYS A 163 -21.72 3.10 2.45
CA LYS A 163 -22.94 2.78 1.66
C LYS A 163 -23.37 3.91 0.73
N THR A 164 -23.24 5.16 1.18
CA THR A 164 -23.57 6.32 0.35
C THR A 164 -22.54 6.50 -0.76
N ALA A 165 -21.27 6.33 -0.45
CA ALA A 165 -20.19 6.37 -1.43
C ALA A 165 -20.36 5.28 -2.50
N GLN A 166 -20.64 4.03 -2.10
CA GLN A 166 -20.93 2.92 -3.03
C GLN A 166 -22.07 3.26 -3.99
N LYS A 167 -23.17 3.79 -3.45
CA LYS A 167 -24.30 4.20 -4.27
C LYS A 167 -23.92 5.29 -5.26
N LEU A 168 -23.23 6.34 -4.82
CA LEU A 168 -22.79 7.42 -5.70
C LEU A 168 -21.86 6.91 -6.81
N VAL A 169 -20.84 6.12 -6.46
CA VAL A 169 -19.89 5.57 -7.44
C VAL A 169 -20.55 4.57 -8.41
N SER A 170 -21.65 3.93 -8.01
CA SER A 170 -22.38 3.03 -8.90
C SER A 170 -23.34 3.74 -9.85
N GLU A 171 -23.82 4.95 -9.49
CA GLU A 171 -24.82 5.72 -10.28
C GLU A 171 -24.16 6.73 -11.23
N PHE A 172 -22.92 7.18 -10.92
CA PHE A 172 -22.18 8.21 -11.66
C PHE A 172 -20.79 7.75 -12.09
#